data_d9fed55f01e5c7c4ded4fbb617f1034d
#
_entry.id   d9fed55f01e5c7c4ded4fbb617f1034d
#
_cell.length_a   1.000
_cell.length_b   1.000
_cell.length_c   1.000
_cell.angle_alpha   90.00
_cell.angle_beta   90.00
_cell.angle_gamma   90.00
#
_symmetry.space_group_name_H-M   'P 1'
#
loop_
_entity.id
_entity.type
_entity.pdbx_description
1 polymer ?
#
loop_
_entity_poly.entity_id
_entity_poly.type
_entity_poly.pdbx_seq_one_letter_code
_entity_poly.pdbx_strand_id
1 'polypeptide(L)'
;MRRERGRQERTPVGWMVIHGLIASAFGIAAGLAIDWFPQQAATQSSAIDHLYDVLIWVSVPVFVTVMIIVLFSVQNFRMRPGEENLDGPPIHGNTRLEIIWTAIPAIILVVLCSYAWIVLRDIEEAKAGEMRINVTGQQFAWSYEYPQPGGKPVKSSELYLINNQPVRFNVKALDVIHDFWIPAFRLKIDAVPGIATRYRVTPNRLGTYPVVCAELCGLGHSVMRSRAKVVSRAQFNTWIAEQKGPAKASGGAAVDPKKLFTDGNGAATACGGCHTLADAGTNGTTGPNLDKVVPGMSPAEIKQSIVQPDAKIAPGFQPGIMPKNYGDTLSPKELDALVKYLSQAAGK
;
A
#
# COMPACT_ATOMS: atom_id res chain seq x y z
N MET A 1 -53.77 -17.69 38.80
CA MET A 1 -53.74 -16.23 38.81
C MET A 1 -53.21 -15.74 37.46
N ARG A 2 -54.09 -15.31 36.56
CA ARG A 2 -53.72 -14.67 35.31
C ARG A 2 -53.15 -13.29 35.65
N ARG A 3 -51.81 -13.13 35.64
CA ARG A 3 -51.23 -11.80 35.55
C ARG A 3 -51.51 -11.28 34.14
N GLU A 4 -52.34 -10.27 34.04
CA GLU A 4 -52.62 -9.50 32.86
C GLU A 4 -51.29 -9.08 32.25
N ARG A 5 -51.05 -9.45 30.99
CA ARG A 5 -50.02 -8.85 30.16
C ARG A 5 -50.40 -7.39 29.93
N GLY A 6 -50.09 -6.59 30.90
CA GLY A 6 -50.21 -5.15 30.79
C GLY A 6 -49.27 -4.66 29.72
N ARG A 7 -49.82 -3.93 28.76
CA ARG A 7 -49.17 -3.08 27.81
C ARG A 7 -48.22 -3.78 26.84
N GLN A 8 -48.76 -4.22 25.76
CA GLN A 8 -48.01 -4.27 24.49
C GLN A 8 -47.63 -2.82 24.18
N GLU A 9 -46.51 -2.35 24.77
CA GLU A 9 -45.97 -1.03 24.43
C GLU A 9 -45.67 -1.07 22.94
N ARG A 10 -46.37 -0.21 22.17
CA ARG A 10 -46.19 -0.10 20.73
C ARG A 10 -44.70 0.19 20.55
N THR A 11 -44.01 -0.66 19.79
CA THR A 11 -42.60 -0.41 19.36
C THR A 11 -42.50 1.04 18.92
N PRO A 12 -41.61 1.86 19.49
CA PRO A 12 -41.55 3.28 19.20
C PRO A 12 -40.88 3.53 17.84
N VAL A 13 -41.46 2.93 16.79
CA VAL A 13 -40.89 2.97 15.40
C VAL A 13 -40.59 4.41 14.97
N GLY A 14 -41.48 5.35 15.30
CA GLY A 14 -41.25 6.77 14.96
C GLY A 14 -39.95 7.33 15.56
N TRP A 15 -39.68 7.02 16.85
CA TRP A 15 -38.44 7.41 17.50
C TRP A 15 -37.23 6.71 16.91
N MET A 16 -37.34 5.42 16.59
CA MET A 16 -36.25 4.67 15.93
C MET A 16 -35.90 5.29 14.57
N VAL A 17 -36.91 5.66 13.76
CA VAL A 17 -36.73 6.31 12.48
C VAL A 17 -36.04 7.69 12.64
N ILE A 18 -36.54 8.53 13.58
CA ILE A 18 -35.95 9.86 13.81
C ILE A 18 -34.48 9.74 14.23
N HIS A 19 -34.17 8.89 15.20
CA HIS A 19 -32.78 8.69 15.64
C HIS A 19 -31.92 8.07 14.52
N GLY A 20 -32.49 7.18 13.72
CA GLY A 20 -31.84 6.61 12.55
C GLY A 20 -31.46 7.66 11.51
N LEU A 21 -32.37 8.57 11.20
CA LEU A 21 -32.11 9.67 10.25
C LEU A 21 -31.05 10.64 10.79
N ILE A 22 -31.15 11.03 12.07
CA ILE A 22 -30.17 11.94 12.70
C ILE A 22 -28.78 11.30 12.74
N ALA A 23 -28.68 10.04 13.20
CA ALA A 23 -27.41 9.32 13.28
C ALA A 23 -26.81 9.06 11.89
N SER A 24 -27.64 8.77 10.89
CA SER A 24 -27.18 8.61 9.50
C SER A 24 -26.66 9.93 8.93
N ALA A 25 -27.39 11.02 9.12
CA ALA A 25 -26.96 12.35 8.65
C ALA A 25 -25.63 12.76 9.32
N PHE A 26 -25.50 12.54 10.63
CA PHE A 26 -24.24 12.82 11.36
C PHE A 26 -23.11 11.90 10.88
N GLY A 27 -23.35 10.60 10.73
CA GLY A 27 -22.35 9.63 10.27
C GLY A 27 -21.85 9.93 8.84
N ILE A 28 -22.77 10.30 7.93
CA ILE A 28 -22.42 10.74 6.57
C ILE A 28 -21.60 12.02 6.63
N ALA A 29 -22.05 13.04 7.38
CA ALA A 29 -21.32 14.30 7.50
C ALA A 29 -19.91 14.11 8.09
N ALA A 30 -19.76 13.27 9.11
CA ALA A 30 -18.48 12.92 9.69
C ALA A 30 -17.59 12.13 8.69
N GLY A 31 -18.16 11.17 7.97
CA GLY A 31 -17.45 10.39 6.96
C GLY A 31 -16.90 11.24 5.82
N LEU A 32 -17.67 12.24 5.37
CA LEU A 32 -17.24 13.16 4.30
C LEU A 32 -16.30 14.27 4.79
N ALA A 33 -16.30 14.59 6.09
CA ALA A 33 -15.41 15.58 6.67
C ALA A 33 -14.00 15.04 6.97
N ILE A 34 -13.79 13.74 6.94
CA ILE A 34 -12.51 13.09 7.19
C ILE A 34 -11.72 12.97 5.89
N ASP A 35 -10.49 13.47 5.88
CA ASP A 35 -9.54 13.25 4.79
C ASP A 35 -8.97 11.82 4.87
N TRP A 36 -9.70 10.84 4.31
CA TRP A 36 -9.33 9.43 4.34
C TRP A 36 -8.06 9.09 3.57
N PHE A 37 -7.73 9.89 2.59
CA PHE A 37 -6.66 9.61 1.64
C PHE A 37 -5.64 10.75 1.57
N PRO A 38 -4.38 10.47 1.23
CA PRO A 38 -3.42 11.52 0.92
C PRO A 38 -3.88 12.32 -0.30
N GLN A 39 -3.26 13.49 -0.50
CA GLN A 39 -3.55 14.36 -1.63
C GLN A 39 -3.49 13.60 -2.96
N GLN A 40 -4.51 13.77 -3.80
CA GLN A 40 -4.59 13.17 -5.13
C GLN A 40 -3.41 13.57 -6.02
N ALA A 41 -2.87 12.61 -6.76
CA ALA A 41 -1.76 12.85 -7.68
C ALA A 41 -1.89 12.10 -9.02
N ALA A 42 -3.08 11.57 -9.32
CA ALA A 42 -3.41 10.94 -10.60
C ALA A 42 -4.83 11.32 -11.03
N THR A 43 -5.08 11.31 -12.33
CA THR A 43 -6.42 11.62 -12.88
C THR A 43 -7.49 10.62 -12.44
N GLN A 44 -7.11 9.36 -12.24
CA GLN A 44 -8.00 8.28 -11.78
C GLN A 44 -8.44 8.45 -10.33
N SER A 45 -7.68 9.16 -9.51
CA SER A 45 -7.94 9.31 -8.07
C SER A 45 -9.32 9.91 -7.78
N SER A 46 -9.75 10.88 -8.58
CA SER A 46 -11.04 11.55 -8.38
C SER A 46 -12.23 10.61 -8.53
N ALA A 47 -12.24 9.78 -9.58
CA ALA A 47 -13.33 8.83 -9.81
C ALA A 47 -13.40 7.76 -8.70
N ILE A 48 -12.25 7.34 -8.17
CA ILE A 48 -12.17 6.37 -7.07
C ILE A 48 -12.65 7.00 -5.77
N ASP A 49 -12.25 8.24 -5.46
CA ASP A 49 -12.70 8.95 -4.25
C ASP A 49 -14.21 9.19 -4.28
N HIS A 50 -14.77 9.57 -5.44
CA HIS A 50 -16.23 9.69 -5.60
C HIS A 50 -16.97 8.36 -5.39
N LEU A 51 -16.42 7.26 -5.91
CA LEU A 51 -17.00 5.93 -5.64
C LEU A 51 -17.00 5.63 -4.14
N TYR A 52 -15.91 5.95 -3.44
CA TYR A 52 -15.81 5.77 -1.99
C TYR A 52 -16.85 6.60 -1.23
N ASP A 53 -17.05 7.87 -1.61
CA ASP A 53 -18.07 8.74 -1.01
C ASP A 53 -19.48 8.15 -1.19
N VAL A 54 -19.82 7.66 -2.38
CA VAL A 54 -21.10 6.99 -2.65
C VAL A 54 -21.28 5.76 -1.77
N LEU A 55 -20.21 4.97 -1.56
CA LEU A 55 -20.25 3.82 -0.67
C LEU A 55 -20.52 4.24 0.78
N ILE A 56 -19.92 5.34 1.28
CA ILE A 56 -20.22 5.91 2.60
C ILE A 56 -21.70 6.29 2.69
N TRP A 57 -22.21 7.03 1.71
CA TRP A 57 -23.59 7.49 1.70
C TRP A 57 -24.61 6.36 1.79
N VAL A 58 -24.32 5.23 1.17
CA VAL A 58 -25.21 4.05 1.19
C VAL A 58 -24.97 3.19 2.42
N SER A 59 -23.73 2.98 2.82
CA SER A 59 -23.38 2.04 3.91
C SER A 59 -23.77 2.56 5.28
N VAL A 60 -23.61 3.87 5.54
CA VAL A 60 -23.89 4.46 6.86
C VAL A 60 -25.35 4.31 7.27
N PRO A 61 -26.37 4.65 6.43
CA PRO A 61 -27.77 4.44 6.80
C PRO A 61 -28.13 2.97 7.03
N VAL A 62 -27.58 2.06 6.24
CA VAL A 62 -27.79 0.61 6.42
C VAL A 62 -27.21 0.16 7.76
N PHE A 63 -25.96 0.52 8.05
CA PHE A 63 -25.30 0.20 9.32
C PHE A 63 -26.06 0.75 10.52
N VAL A 64 -26.44 2.04 10.47
CA VAL A 64 -27.19 2.70 11.55
C VAL A 64 -28.54 2.03 11.78
N THR A 65 -29.27 1.69 10.72
CA THR A 65 -30.54 0.99 10.81
C THR A 65 -30.39 -0.36 11.53
N VAL A 66 -29.41 -1.16 11.10
CA VAL A 66 -29.13 -2.47 11.73
C VAL A 66 -28.75 -2.27 13.21
N MET A 67 -27.86 -1.31 13.52
CA MET A 67 -27.43 -1.06 14.89
C MET A 67 -28.59 -0.62 15.79
N ILE A 68 -29.49 0.24 15.33
CA ILE A 68 -30.66 0.66 16.09
C ILE A 68 -31.58 -0.53 16.39
N ILE A 69 -31.86 -1.38 15.39
CA ILE A 69 -32.68 -2.57 15.57
C ILE A 69 -32.03 -3.53 16.58
N VAL A 70 -30.72 -3.78 16.45
CA VAL A 70 -29.98 -4.67 17.35
C VAL A 70 -30.00 -4.12 18.79
N LEU A 71 -29.64 -2.85 18.98
CA LEU A 71 -29.57 -2.22 20.28
C LEU A 71 -30.97 -2.19 20.96
N PHE A 72 -31.99 -1.83 20.19
CA PHE A 72 -33.35 -1.85 20.67
C PHE A 72 -33.78 -3.27 21.12
N SER A 73 -33.47 -4.29 20.32
CA SER A 73 -33.80 -5.68 20.61
C SER A 73 -33.10 -6.18 21.88
N VAL A 74 -31.78 -5.88 21.99
CA VAL A 74 -31.02 -6.26 23.20
C VAL A 74 -31.55 -5.57 24.45
N GLN A 75 -31.96 -4.31 24.37
CA GLN A 75 -32.46 -3.58 25.52
C GLN A 75 -33.85 -4.05 25.96
N ASN A 76 -34.74 -4.36 24.99
CA ASN A 76 -36.16 -4.58 25.28
C ASN A 76 -36.58 -6.05 25.33
N PHE A 77 -35.87 -6.94 24.63
CA PHE A 77 -36.25 -8.35 24.47
C PHE A 77 -35.29 -9.34 25.15
N ARG A 78 -34.25 -8.85 25.82
CA ARG A 78 -33.39 -9.74 26.60
C ARG A 78 -34.17 -10.44 27.73
N MET A 79 -33.89 -11.71 27.94
CA MET A 79 -34.43 -12.49 29.08
C MET A 79 -33.98 -11.86 30.40
N ARG A 80 -34.91 -11.78 31.37
CA ARG A 80 -34.65 -11.27 32.72
C ARG A 80 -34.64 -12.43 33.71
N PRO A 81 -33.98 -12.30 34.88
CA PRO A 81 -34.03 -13.29 35.93
C PRO A 81 -35.48 -13.62 36.29
N GLY A 82 -35.83 -14.91 36.30
CA GLY A 82 -37.18 -15.41 36.53
C GLY A 82 -38.05 -15.60 35.30
N GLU A 83 -37.55 -15.32 34.11
CA GLU A 83 -38.24 -15.50 32.83
C GLU A 83 -37.73 -16.73 32.03
N GLU A 84 -36.85 -17.55 32.63
CA GLU A 84 -36.13 -18.65 31.95
C GLU A 84 -37.05 -19.73 31.38
N ASN A 85 -38.28 -19.84 31.92
CA ASN A 85 -39.27 -20.82 31.48
C ASN A 85 -40.42 -20.20 30.65
N LEU A 86 -40.25 -18.95 30.17
CA LEU A 86 -41.25 -18.29 29.34
C LEU A 86 -40.94 -18.50 27.88
N ASP A 87 -41.84 -19.15 27.15
CA ASP A 87 -41.74 -19.24 25.70
C ASP A 87 -42.05 -17.89 25.03
N GLY A 88 -41.30 -17.57 23.99
CA GLY A 88 -41.59 -16.43 23.14
C GLY A 88 -42.92 -16.58 22.36
N PRO A 89 -43.44 -15.49 21.77
CA PRO A 89 -44.64 -15.59 20.95
C PRO A 89 -44.34 -16.50 19.71
N PRO A 90 -45.35 -17.35 19.32
CA PRO A 90 -45.17 -18.29 18.20
C PRO A 90 -45.22 -17.58 16.83
N ILE A 91 -44.17 -16.80 16.53
CA ILE A 91 -44.01 -16.09 15.25
C ILE A 91 -43.07 -16.90 14.39
N HIS A 92 -43.54 -17.42 13.26
CA HIS A 92 -42.78 -18.32 12.40
C HIS A 92 -42.25 -17.66 11.11
N GLY A 93 -42.63 -16.42 10.81
CA GLY A 93 -42.19 -15.68 9.63
C GLY A 93 -43.08 -14.52 9.23
N ASN A 94 -42.62 -13.71 8.32
CA ASN A 94 -43.41 -12.64 7.69
C ASN A 94 -42.91 -12.47 6.26
N THR A 95 -43.59 -13.12 5.32
CA THR A 95 -43.19 -13.15 3.90
C THR A 95 -43.00 -11.75 3.29
N ARG A 96 -43.77 -10.76 3.70
CA ARG A 96 -43.61 -9.37 3.20
C ARG A 96 -42.27 -8.77 3.65
N LEU A 97 -41.95 -8.94 4.94
CA LEU A 97 -40.65 -8.47 5.46
C LEU A 97 -39.51 -9.22 4.81
N GLU A 98 -39.63 -10.52 4.62
CA GLU A 98 -38.63 -11.37 3.98
C GLU A 98 -38.33 -10.90 2.55
N ILE A 99 -39.37 -10.61 1.76
CA ILE A 99 -39.22 -10.04 0.41
C ILE A 99 -38.53 -8.67 0.48
N ILE A 100 -38.95 -7.79 1.41
CA ILE A 100 -38.41 -6.42 1.50
C ILE A 100 -36.90 -6.46 1.87
N TRP A 101 -36.51 -7.21 2.91
CA TRP A 101 -35.12 -7.23 3.34
C TRP A 101 -34.19 -8.02 2.39
N THR A 102 -34.75 -8.82 1.48
CA THR A 102 -33.98 -9.46 0.41
C THR A 102 -33.87 -8.55 -0.82
N ALA A 103 -35.01 -7.97 -1.25
CA ALA A 103 -35.05 -7.19 -2.48
C ALA A 103 -34.29 -5.85 -2.38
N ILE A 104 -34.42 -5.13 -1.27
CA ILE A 104 -33.77 -3.81 -1.09
C ILE A 104 -32.24 -3.95 -1.14
N PRO A 105 -31.57 -4.81 -0.33
CA PRO A 105 -30.13 -4.99 -0.44
C PRO A 105 -29.68 -5.51 -1.80
N ALA A 106 -30.43 -6.41 -2.42
CA ALA A 106 -30.09 -6.91 -3.75
C ALA A 106 -30.09 -5.79 -4.80
N ILE A 107 -31.09 -4.91 -4.78
CA ILE A 107 -31.17 -3.74 -5.69
C ILE A 107 -30.00 -2.78 -5.42
N ILE A 108 -29.72 -2.47 -4.15
CA ILE A 108 -28.59 -1.61 -3.76
C ILE A 108 -27.27 -2.19 -4.30
N LEU A 109 -27.03 -3.48 -4.11
CA LEU A 109 -25.81 -4.14 -4.60
C LEU A 109 -25.72 -4.09 -6.14
N VAL A 110 -26.80 -4.37 -6.86
CA VAL A 110 -26.80 -4.29 -8.33
C VAL A 110 -26.45 -2.88 -8.81
N VAL A 111 -27.01 -1.84 -8.19
CA VAL A 111 -26.72 -0.44 -8.54
C VAL A 111 -25.26 -0.09 -8.23
N LEU A 112 -24.78 -0.41 -7.03
CA LEU A 112 -23.39 -0.12 -6.63
C LEU A 112 -22.37 -0.89 -7.46
N CYS A 113 -22.60 -2.17 -7.74
CA CYS A 113 -21.71 -2.97 -8.58
C CYS A 113 -21.70 -2.45 -10.03
N SER A 114 -22.86 -2.02 -10.57
CA SER A 114 -22.93 -1.42 -11.89
C SER A 114 -22.15 -0.11 -11.96
N TYR A 115 -22.27 0.75 -10.95
CA TYR A 115 -21.50 1.99 -10.86
C TYR A 115 -19.99 1.72 -10.71
N ALA A 116 -19.60 0.81 -9.80
CA ALA A 116 -18.21 0.41 -9.64
C ALA A 116 -17.61 -0.17 -10.93
N TRP A 117 -18.41 -0.95 -11.70
CA TRP A 117 -17.99 -1.46 -13.01
C TRP A 117 -17.74 -0.33 -14.04
N ILE A 118 -18.59 0.69 -14.06
CA ILE A 118 -18.39 1.86 -14.95
C ILE A 118 -17.09 2.57 -14.58
N VAL A 119 -16.85 2.85 -13.29
CA VAL A 119 -15.60 3.47 -12.79
C VAL A 119 -14.40 2.61 -13.14
N LEU A 120 -14.46 1.30 -12.92
CA LEU A 120 -13.37 0.38 -13.25
C LEU A 120 -13.01 0.43 -14.73
N ARG A 121 -14.00 0.40 -15.62
CA ARG A 121 -13.76 0.49 -17.06
C ARG A 121 -13.10 1.79 -17.48
N ASP A 122 -13.51 2.91 -16.88
CA ASP A 122 -12.93 4.24 -17.15
C ASP A 122 -11.46 4.33 -16.72
N ILE A 123 -11.12 3.85 -15.52
CA ILE A 123 -9.74 3.89 -15.02
C ILE A 123 -8.80 2.89 -15.74
N GLU A 124 -9.34 1.82 -16.31
CA GLU A 124 -8.59 0.82 -17.09
C GLU A 124 -8.48 1.15 -18.58
N GLU A 125 -9.13 2.20 -19.05
CA GLU A 125 -9.11 2.57 -20.46
C GLU A 125 -7.68 2.85 -20.96
N ALA A 126 -7.32 2.20 -22.08
CA ALA A 126 -6.02 2.41 -22.72
C ALA A 126 -5.98 3.80 -23.39
N LYS A 127 -4.95 4.57 -23.10
CA LYS A 127 -4.76 5.90 -23.69
C LYS A 127 -3.63 5.89 -24.71
N ALA A 128 -3.78 6.66 -25.78
CA ALA A 128 -2.76 6.78 -26.81
C ALA A 128 -1.45 7.31 -26.21
N GLY A 129 -0.32 6.76 -26.64
CA GLY A 129 1.00 7.20 -26.23
C GLY A 129 1.37 6.78 -24.79
N GLU A 130 0.75 5.76 -24.21
CA GLU A 130 1.11 5.26 -22.90
C GLU A 130 2.61 4.90 -22.80
N MET A 131 3.28 5.45 -21.80
CA MET A 131 4.62 5.01 -21.43
C MET A 131 4.53 3.66 -20.71
N ARG A 132 5.34 2.69 -21.12
CA ARG A 132 5.40 1.38 -20.48
C ARG A 132 6.51 1.35 -19.44
N ILE A 133 6.22 0.86 -18.25
CA ILE A 133 7.20 0.64 -17.19
C ILE A 133 6.97 -0.76 -16.62
N ASN A 134 8.03 -1.56 -16.57
CA ASN A 134 7.99 -2.84 -15.91
C ASN A 134 8.36 -2.63 -14.43
N VAL A 135 7.55 -3.17 -13.55
CA VAL A 135 7.75 -3.13 -12.09
C VAL A 135 8.00 -4.56 -11.63
N THR A 136 9.05 -4.76 -10.88
CA THR A 136 9.37 -6.07 -10.32
C THR A 136 9.50 -5.96 -8.80
N GLY A 137 8.69 -6.74 -8.07
CA GLY A 137 8.81 -6.95 -6.63
C GLY A 137 9.71 -8.15 -6.35
N GLN A 138 10.53 -8.01 -5.33
CA GLN A 138 11.33 -9.08 -4.74
C GLN A 138 11.54 -8.74 -3.27
N GLN A 139 11.66 -9.72 -2.41
CA GLN A 139 11.89 -9.53 -0.96
C GLN A 139 13.24 -8.82 -0.71
N PHE A 140 13.31 -7.54 -0.27
CA PHE A 140 12.17 -6.67 0.07
C PHE A 140 12.36 -5.33 -0.66
N ALA A 141 12.37 -5.35 -1.97
CA ALA A 141 12.66 -4.18 -2.81
C ALA A 141 11.78 -4.13 -4.06
N TRP A 142 11.60 -2.91 -4.57
CA TRP A 142 10.99 -2.64 -5.86
C TRP A 142 12.08 -2.27 -6.87
N SER A 143 11.97 -2.77 -8.09
CA SER A 143 12.78 -2.34 -9.22
C SER A 143 11.92 -1.95 -10.41
N TYR A 144 12.34 -0.92 -11.11
CA TYR A 144 11.63 -0.32 -12.23
C TYR A 144 12.49 -0.40 -13.49
N GLU A 145 11.89 -0.82 -14.58
CA GLU A 145 12.56 -0.96 -15.85
C GLU A 145 11.81 -0.18 -16.93
N TYR A 146 12.54 0.71 -17.60
CA TYR A 146 12.05 1.58 -18.66
C TYR A 146 12.54 1.06 -20.02
N PRO A 147 11.68 0.38 -20.80
CA PRO A 147 12.04 -0.11 -22.13
C PRO A 147 12.52 1.04 -23.02
N GLN A 148 13.60 0.82 -23.76
CA GLN A 148 14.16 1.80 -24.69
C GLN A 148 14.10 1.27 -26.12
N PRO A 149 13.64 2.07 -27.13
CA PRO A 149 13.68 1.67 -28.51
C PRO A 149 15.12 1.34 -28.96
N GLY A 150 15.34 0.12 -29.45
CA GLY A 150 16.64 -0.30 -29.99
C GLY A 150 17.79 -0.40 -28.98
N GLY A 151 17.55 -0.26 -27.68
CA GLY A 151 18.58 -0.25 -26.67
C GLY A 151 18.28 -1.14 -25.45
N LYS A 152 19.24 -1.21 -24.52
CA LYS A 152 19.03 -1.86 -23.23
C LYS A 152 18.04 -1.02 -22.39
N PRO A 153 17.13 -1.66 -21.64
CA PRO A 153 16.24 -0.94 -20.75
C PRO A 153 17.01 -0.23 -19.63
N VAL A 154 16.52 0.93 -19.22
CA VAL A 154 17.03 1.64 -18.05
C VAL A 154 16.40 1.05 -16.81
N LYS A 155 17.21 0.70 -15.81
CA LYS A 155 16.78 0.17 -14.51
C LYS A 155 16.94 1.21 -13.40
N SER A 156 16.02 1.22 -12.45
CA SER A 156 16.05 2.12 -11.29
C SER A 156 15.38 1.47 -10.07
N SER A 157 15.80 1.83 -8.87
CA SER A 157 15.10 1.50 -7.62
C SER A 157 14.07 2.57 -7.22
N GLU A 158 14.08 3.74 -7.88
CA GLU A 158 13.08 4.78 -7.74
C GLU A 158 12.25 4.89 -9.02
N LEU A 159 10.95 5.13 -8.87
CA LEU A 159 10.03 5.27 -9.99
C LEU A 159 9.98 6.73 -10.45
N TYR A 160 10.38 6.98 -11.69
CA TYR A 160 10.26 8.30 -12.32
C TYR A 160 9.09 8.31 -13.31
N LEU A 161 8.21 9.29 -13.18
CA LEU A 161 7.01 9.47 -13.99
C LEU A 161 6.96 10.88 -14.55
N ILE A 162 6.46 11.01 -15.77
CA ILE A 162 6.27 12.32 -16.40
C ILE A 162 4.88 12.84 -16.04
N ASN A 163 4.80 14.07 -15.56
CA ASN A 163 3.53 14.74 -15.27
C ASN A 163 2.62 14.78 -16.51
N ASN A 164 1.34 14.45 -16.38
CA ASN A 164 0.33 14.37 -17.43
C ASN A 164 0.64 13.37 -18.56
N GLN A 165 1.55 12.42 -18.34
CA GLN A 165 1.83 11.34 -19.29
C GLN A 165 1.13 10.06 -18.83
N PRO A 166 0.23 9.47 -19.65
CA PRO A 166 -0.34 8.16 -19.35
C PRO A 166 0.75 7.09 -19.25
N VAL A 167 0.64 6.25 -18.24
CA VAL A 167 1.58 5.17 -17.96
C VAL A 167 0.83 3.86 -17.81
N ARG A 168 1.37 2.81 -18.41
CA ARG A 168 0.97 1.43 -18.16
C ARG A 168 2.07 0.71 -17.41
N PHE A 169 1.79 0.28 -16.20
CA PHE A 169 2.65 -0.61 -15.45
C PHE A 169 2.40 -2.07 -15.84
N ASN A 170 3.48 -2.83 -16.04
CA ASN A 170 3.47 -4.28 -16.06
C ASN A 170 4.16 -4.72 -14.77
N VAL A 171 3.40 -5.35 -13.87
CA VAL A 171 3.87 -5.65 -12.51
C VAL A 171 4.02 -7.16 -12.35
N LYS A 172 5.15 -7.61 -11.77
CA LYS A 172 5.45 -9.02 -11.50
C LYS A 172 6.25 -9.17 -10.22
N ALA A 173 6.27 -10.36 -9.67
CA ALA A 173 7.19 -10.73 -8.59
C ALA A 173 8.16 -11.83 -9.05
N LEU A 174 9.32 -11.91 -8.39
CA LEU A 174 10.32 -12.98 -8.63
C LEU A 174 10.25 -14.11 -7.62
N ASP A 175 9.63 -13.88 -6.46
CA ASP A 175 9.64 -14.78 -5.31
C ASP A 175 8.24 -15.07 -4.76
N VAL A 176 7.67 -14.18 -3.97
CA VAL A 176 6.35 -14.28 -3.35
C VAL A 176 5.40 -13.21 -3.89
N ILE A 177 4.14 -13.24 -3.50
CA ILE A 177 3.19 -12.17 -3.85
C ILE A 177 3.55 -10.91 -3.06
N HIS A 178 3.56 -9.77 -3.75
CA HIS A 178 3.61 -8.42 -3.22
C HIS A 178 2.45 -7.62 -3.79
N ASP A 179 2.12 -6.46 -3.23
CA ASP A 179 1.15 -5.54 -3.85
C ASP A 179 1.81 -4.17 -4.06
N PHE A 180 1.85 -3.75 -5.32
CA PHE A 180 2.43 -2.48 -5.75
C PHE A 180 1.42 -1.35 -5.57
N TRP A 181 1.62 -0.49 -4.58
CA TRP A 181 0.70 0.57 -4.22
C TRP A 181 1.37 1.94 -4.11
N ILE A 182 0.76 2.93 -4.79
CA ILE A 182 1.07 4.34 -4.61
C ILE A 182 -0.20 5.01 -4.05
N PRO A 183 -0.28 5.24 -2.73
CA PRO A 183 -1.50 5.73 -2.07
C PRO A 183 -2.09 7.00 -2.70
N ALA A 184 -1.24 7.93 -3.15
CA ALA A 184 -1.67 9.16 -3.81
C ALA A 184 -2.35 8.94 -5.19
N PHE A 185 -2.17 7.76 -5.80
CA PHE A 185 -2.80 7.37 -7.07
C PHE A 185 -4.07 6.54 -6.85
N ARG A 186 -4.37 6.12 -5.62
CA ARG A 186 -5.50 5.24 -5.23
C ARG A 186 -5.44 3.81 -5.78
N LEU A 187 -4.59 3.55 -6.75
CA LEU A 187 -4.48 2.28 -7.45
C LEU A 187 -3.40 1.41 -6.85
N LYS A 188 -3.73 0.14 -6.67
CA LYS A 188 -2.79 -0.91 -6.27
C LYS A 188 -3.05 -2.18 -7.08
N ILE A 189 -2.04 -3.01 -7.23
CA ILE A 189 -2.14 -4.28 -7.95
C ILE A 189 -1.13 -5.30 -7.43
N ASP A 190 -1.55 -6.54 -7.37
CA ASP A 190 -0.69 -7.64 -6.96
C ASP A 190 0.46 -7.87 -7.96
N ALA A 191 1.66 -7.99 -7.42
CA ALA A 191 2.82 -8.51 -8.12
C ALA A 191 2.91 -10.01 -7.84
N VAL A 192 2.55 -10.83 -8.83
CA VAL A 192 2.39 -12.28 -8.68
C VAL A 192 3.53 -13.01 -9.39
N PRO A 193 4.18 -14.02 -8.77
CA PRO A 193 5.16 -14.87 -9.45
C PRO A 193 4.55 -15.59 -10.65
N GLY A 194 5.23 -15.53 -11.80
CA GLY A 194 4.79 -16.18 -13.03
C GLY A 194 3.69 -15.46 -13.82
N ILE A 195 3.09 -14.38 -13.27
CA ILE A 195 2.02 -13.61 -13.90
C ILE A 195 2.45 -12.14 -14.03
N ALA A 196 2.16 -11.52 -15.17
CA ALA A 196 2.32 -10.07 -15.35
C ALA A 196 0.95 -9.39 -15.21
N THR A 197 0.70 -8.77 -14.08
CA THR A 197 -0.49 -7.94 -13.84
C THR A 197 -0.28 -6.54 -14.44
N ARG A 198 -1.35 -5.79 -14.61
CA ARG A 198 -1.28 -4.48 -15.28
C ARG A 198 -2.28 -3.51 -14.71
N TYR A 199 -1.87 -2.26 -14.53
CA TYR A 199 -2.80 -1.14 -14.37
C TYR A 199 -2.29 0.12 -15.07
N ARG A 200 -3.17 1.09 -15.24
CA ARG A 200 -2.91 2.36 -15.90
C ARG A 200 -3.10 3.51 -14.96
N VAL A 201 -2.27 4.53 -15.14
CA VAL A 201 -2.36 5.76 -14.35
C VAL A 201 -1.84 6.94 -15.17
N THR A 202 -2.44 8.11 -14.96
CA THR A 202 -1.91 9.37 -15.49
C THR A 202 -1.58 10.28 -14.32
N PRO A 203 -0.32 10.36 -13.89
CA PRO A 203 0.09 11.30 -12.85
C PRO A 203 -0.20 12.73 -13.28
N ASN A 204 -0.84 13.52 -12.42
CA ASN A 204 -1.24 14.90 -12.75
C ASN A 204 -0.68 15.96 -11.80
N ARG A 205 0.23 15.57 -10.90
CA ARG A 205 0.80 16.47 -9.91
C ARG A 205 2.27 16.18 -9.68
N LEU A 206 3.12 17.20 -9.86
CA LEU A 206 4.55 17.11 -9.55
C LEU A 206 4.77 16.82 -8.06
N GLY A 207 5.76 15.99 -7.74
CA GLY A 207 6.10 15.67 -6.35
C GLY A 207 6.73 14.29 -6.20
N THR A 208 7.01 13.93 -4.95
CA THR A 208 7.53 12.61 -4.57
C THR A 208 6.52 11.92 -3.67
N TYR A 209 6.13 10.73 -4.05
CA TYR A 209 5.09 9.94 -3.40
C TYR A 209 5.65 8.60 -2.92
N PRO A 210 5.21 8.09 -1.75
CA PRO A 210 5.64 6.79 -1.29
C PRO A 210 5.10 5.69 -2.21
N VAL A 211 5.94 4.70 -2.49
CA VAL A 211 5.56 3.39 -3.00
C VAL A 211 5.70 2.42 -1.84
N VAL A 212 4.68 1.64 -1.59
CA VAL A 212 4.65 0.68 -0.47
C VAL A 212 4.18 -0.68 -0.98
N CYS A 213 4.65 -1.74 -0.33
CA CYS A 213 4.08 -3.07 -0.49
C CYS A 213 2.82 -3.15 0.38
N ALA A 214 1.69 -3.56 -0.19
CA ALA A 214 0.41 -3.67 0.50
C ALA A 214 -0.08 -5.12 0.65
N GLU A 215 0.80 -6.13 0.37
CA GLU A 215 0.55 -7.55 0.61
C GLU A 215 1.67 -8.13 1.47
N LEU A 216 1.31 -8.90 2.53
CA LEU A 216 2.27 -9.46 3.47
C LEU A 216 3.21 -10.44 2.74
N CYS A 217 4.45 -10.02 2.53
CA CYS A 217 5.45 -10.73 1.74
C CYS A 217 6.60 -11.33 2.56
N GLY A 218 6.55 -11.27 3.88
CA GLY A 218 7.58 -11.81 4.79
C GLY A 218 8.05 -10.79 5.83
N LEU A 219 9.15 -11.11 6.53
CA LEU A 219 9.63 -10.33 7.67
C LEU A 219 9.97 -8.87 7.35
N GLY A 220 10.45 -8.57 6.14
CA GLY A 220 10.78 -7.22 5.69
C GLY A 220 9.63 -6.49 4.99
N HIS A 221 8.40 -6.99 5.07
CA HIS A 221 7.23 -6.38 4.43
C HIS A 221 7.07 -4.88 4.74
N SER A 222 7.18 -4.49 6.00
CA SER A 222 7.00 -3.10 6.44
C SER A 222 8.05 -2.12 5.90
N VAL A 223 9.22 -2.61 5.51
CA VAL A 223 10.34 -1.81 4.96
C VAL A 223 10.45 -1.92 3.44
N MET A 224 9.64 -2.74 2.78
CA MET A 224 9.60 -2.82 1.32
C MET A 224 8.92 -1.59 0.73
N ARG A 225 9.70 -0.52 0.60
CA ARG A 225 9.28 0.81 0.18
C ARG A 225 10.16 1.34 -0.93
N SER A 226 9.61 2.24 -1.74
CA SER A 226 10.32 3.03 -2.76
C SER A 226 9.66 4.41 -2.89
N ARG A 227 10.10 5.19 -3.85
CA ARG A 227 9.57 6.53 -4.14
C ARG A 227 9.15 6.65 -5.60
N ALA A 228 7.98 7.21 -5.84
CA ALA A 228 7.51 7.63 -7.16
C ALA A 228 7.72 9.14 -7.29
N LYS A 229 8.59 9.54 -8.20
CA LYS A 229 8.91 10.95 -8.51
C LYS A 229 8.18 11.36 -9.77
N VAL A 230 7.14 12.17 -9.62
CA VAL A 230 6.45 12.79 -10.75
C VAL A 230 7.17 14.08 -11.09
N VAL A 231 7.77 14.13 -12.26
CA VAL A 231 8.65 15.22 -12.71
C VAL A 231 8.18 15.81 -14.05
N SER A 232 8.74 16.95 -14.44
CA SER A 232 8.52 17.49 -15.79
C SER A 232 9.16 16.59 -16.85
N ARG A 233 8.70 16.68 -18.09
CA ARG A 233 9.30 15.95 -19.22
C ARG A 233 10.78 16.29 -19.39
N ALA A 234 11.18 17.52 -19.19
CA ALA A 234 12.57 17.94 -19.28
C ALA A 234 13.43 17.24 -18.21
N GLN A 235 12.98 17.24 -16.96
CA GLN A 235 13.68 16.56 -15.86
C GLN A 235 13.75 15.03 -16.08
N PHE A 236 12.68 14.42 -16.59
CA PHE A 236 12.69 13.01 -16.94
C PHE A 236 13.70 12.69 -18.04
N ASN A 237 13.75 13.51 -19.11
CA ASN A 237 14.70 13.32 -20.21
C ASN A 237 16.15 13.48 -19.74
N THR A 238 16.43 14.42 -18.87
CA THR A 238 17.74 14.57 -18.23
C THR A 238 18.10 13.33 -17.43
N TRP A 239 17.21 12.90 -16.56
CA TRP A 239 17.41 11.69 -15.75
C TRP A 239 17.65 10.44 -16.62
N ILE A 240 16.82 10.20 -17.66
CA ILE A 240 16.97 9.01 -18.52
C ILE A 240 18.26 9.06 -19.32
N ALA A 241 18.70 10.24 -19.75
CA ALA A 241 19.99 10.43 -20.44
C ALA A 241 21.17 10.14 -19.51
N GLU A 242 21.09 10.53 -18.26
CA GLU A 242 22.08 10.21 -17.23
C GLU A 242 22.19 8.72 -16.95
N GLN A 243 21.07 7.98 -17.03
CA GLN A 243 21.06 6.54 -16.85
C GLN A 243 21.58 5.77 -18.09
N LYS A 244 21.48 6.36 -19.29
CA LYS A 244 21.93 5.75 -20.55
C LYS A 244 23.42 5.99 -20.85
N GLY A 245 23.99 7.01 -20.25
CA GLY A 245 25.43 7.26 -20.39
C GLY A 245 26.22 6.02 -20.01
N PRO A 246 27.48 5.83 -20.54
CA PRO A 246 28.33 4.79 -19.98
C PRO A 246 28.28 4.95 -18.50
N ALA A 247 27.95 3.84 -17.76
CA ALA A 247 27.70 3.90 -16.34
C ALA A 247 28.62 4.97 -15.78
N LYS A 248 28.07 6.16 -15.46
CA LYS A 248 28.92 7.22 -14.97
C LYS A 248 29.59 6.59 -13.77
N ALA A 249 30.78 6.02 -14.03
CA ALA A 249 31.79 6.09 -13.01
C ALA A 249 31.66 7.55 -12.60
N SER A 250 31.00 7.82 -11.47
CA SER A 250 30.72 9.17 -10.99
C SER A 250 31.98 9.97 -11.24
N GLY A 251 32.04 10.56 -12.47
CA GLY A 251 33.21 11.17 -13.03
C GLY A 251 33.44 12.43 -12.23
N GLY A 252 34.31 12.38 -11.26
CA GLY A 252 34.78 13.53 -10.52
C GLY A 252 34.02 13.93 -9.24
N ALA A 253 32.79 13.51 -9.00
CA ALA A 253 32.19 13.63 -7.67
C ALA A 253 32.63 12.42 -6.82
N ALA A 254 33.29 12.65 -5.71
CA ALA A 254 33.60 11.60 -4.74
C ALA A 254 32.29 10.89 -4.35
N VAL A 255 32.28 9.55 -4.40
CA VAL A 255 31.11 8.77 -3.91
C VAL A 255 30.90 9.18 -2.46
N ASP A 256 29.75 9.77 -2.15
CA ASP A 256 29.36 9.98 -0.77
C ASP A 256 28.79 8.67 -0.22
N PRO A 257 29.61 7.90 0.52
CA PRO A 257 29.19 6.57 0.96
C PRO A 257 28.10 6.64 2.04
N LYS A 258 28.01 7.73 2.78
CA LYS A 258 26.96 7.96 3.77
C LYS A 258 25.61 8.15 3.07
N LYS A 259 25.57 9.00 2.03
CA LYS A 259 24.38 9.18 1.22
C LYS A 259 24.00 7.90 0.48
N LEU A 260 24.97 7.15 -0.03
CA LEU A 260 24.73 5.85 -0.64
C LEU A 260 24.12 4.84 0.35
N PHE A 261 24.57 4.88 1.61
CA PHE A 261 24.01 4.04 2.69
C PHE A 261 22.57 4.45 3.04
N THR A 262 22.26 5.76 3.13
CA THR A 262 20.95 6.28 3.55
C THR A 262 19.91 6.29 2.42
N ASP A 263 20.32 6.56 1.17
CA ASP A 263 19.42 6.84 0.06
C ASP A 263 19.49 5.79 -1.07
N GLY A 264 20.57 4.96 -1.09
CA GLY A 264 20.88 4.11 -2.24
C GLY A 264 21.48 4.91 -3.41
N ASN A 265 21.64 4.26 -4.56
CA ASN A 265 22.13 4.88 -5.79
C ASN A 265 21.10 4.91 -6.93
N GLY A 266 19.84 4.61 -6.64
CA GLY A 266 18.78 4.48 -7.64
C GLY A 266 18.64 3.07 -8.21
N ALA A 267 19.67 2.23 -8.17
CA ALA A 267 19.62 0.80 -8.54
C ALA A 267 19.73 -0.12 -7.32
N ALA A 268 20.55 0.26 -6.35
CA ALA A 268 20.68 -0.44 -5.05
C ALA A 268 19.73 0.17 -4.01
N THR A 269 19.04 -0.69 -3.28
CA THR A 269 18.21 -0.29 -2.12
C THR A 269 19.09 0.30 -1.02
N ALA A 270 18.58 1.35 -0.34
CA ALA A 270 19.25 1.98 0.80
C ALA A 270 19.46 0.99 1.96
N CYS A 271 20.67 0.92 2.48
CA CYS A 271 21.02 0.05 3.61
C CYS A 271 20.36 0.51 4.92
N GLY A 272 20.27 1.83 5.10
CA GLY A 272 19.75 2.48 6.31
C GLY A 272 18.27 2.20 6.60
N GLY A 273 17.50 1.73 5.61
CA GLY A 273 16.12 1.31 5.82
C GLY A 273 15.99 0.05 6.69
N CYS A 274 17.00 -0.81 6.67
CA CYS A 274 17.02 -2.08 7.41
C CYS A 274 18.02 -2.08 8.57
N HIS A 275 19.11 -1.32 8.49
CA HIS A 275 20.20 -1.32 9.44
C HIS A 275 20.28 -0.06 10.29
N THR A 276 20.56 -0.23 11.58
CA THR A 276 21.00 0.85 12.45
C THR A 276 22.48 1.12 12.21
N LEU A 277 22.84 2.39 12.00
CA LEU A 277 24.21 2.91 12.00
C LEU A 277 24.17 4.34 12.54
N ALA A 278 24.77 4.57 13.69
CA ALA A 278 24.72 5.86 14.40
C ALA A 278 25.30 7.01 13.57
N ASP A 279 26.45 6.81 12.94
CA ASP A 279 27.08 7.81 12.07
C ASP A 279 26.16 8.22 10.90
N ALA A 280 25.37 7.30 10.35
CA ALA A 280 24.42 7.58 9.29
C ALA A 280 23.09 8.18 9.79
N GLY A 281 22.85 8.17 11.10
CA GLY A 281 21.58 8.60 11.69
C GLY A 281 20.41 7.65 11.39
N THR A 282 20.69 6.37 11.16
CA THR A 282 19.66 5.37 10.81
C THR A 282 19.35 4.47 12.02
N ASN A 283 18.11 3.98 12.08
CA ASN A 283 17.60 3.17 13.18
C ASN A 283 16.82 1.94 12.74
N GLY A 284 17.11 1.43 11.52
CA GLY A 284 16.49 0.21 11.00
C GLY A 284 16.81 -1.01 11.88
N THR A 285 15.81 -1.83 12.16
CA THR A 285 15.90 -3.00 13.03
C THR A 285 15.63 -4.33 12.32
N THR A 286 15.33 -4.29 11.03
CA THR A 286 15.10 -5.49 10.20
C THR A 286 16.39 -6.25 9.92
N GLY A 287 17.51 -5.53 9.82
CA GLY A 287 18.85 -6.07 9.77
C GLY A 287 19.62 -5.80 11.09
N PRO A 288 20.79 -6.42 11.28
CA PRO A 288 21.60 -6.20 12.47
C PRO A 288 22.05 -4.74 12.61
N ASN A 289 22.22 -4.31 13.86
CA ASN A 289 22.84 -3.03 14.18
C ASN A 289 24.33 -3.09 13.79
N LEU A 290 24.72 -2.29 12.79
CA LEU A 290 26.06 -2.30 12.22
C LEU A 290 27.12 -1.75 13.19
N ASP A 291 26.75 -0.85 14.11
CA ASP A 291 27.65 -0.39 15.16
C ASP A 291 28.10 -1.53 16.09
N LYS A 292 27.34 -2.63 16.13
CA LYS A 292 27.64 -3.81 16.97
C LYS A 292 28.31 -4.94 16.22
N VAL A 293 27.94 -5.16 14.95
CA VAL A 293 28.37 -6.36 14.20
C VAL A 293 29.56 -6.11 13.27
N VAL A 294 29.78 -4.88 12.83
CA VAL A 294 30.90 -4.52 11.95
C VAL A 294 32.24 -4.34 12.66
N PRO A 295 32.31 -3.80 13.91
CA PRO A 295 33.59 -3.68 14.59
C PRO A 295 34.31 -5.03 14.66
N GLY A 296 35.58 -5.03 14.22
CA GLY A 296 36.40 -6.24 14.15
C GLY A 296 36.30 -7.05 12.86
N MET A 297 35.40 -6.70 11.94
CA MET A 297 35.32 -7.31 10.59
C MET A 297 36.39 -6.72 9.67
N SER A 298 37.05 -7.58 8.90
CA SER A 298 37.91 -7.14 7.81
C SER A 298 37.12 -6.53 6.66
N PRO A 299 37.72 -5.64 5.85
CA PRO A 299 37.05 -5.12 4.65
C PRO A 299 36.52 -6.20 3.69
N ALA A 300 37.21 -7.33 3.62
CA ALA A 300 36.79 -8.48 2.79
C ALA A 300 35.50 -9.13 3.34
N GLU A 301 35.38 -9.29 4.67
CA GLU A 301 34.18 -9.83 5.31
C GLU A 301 32.99 -8.87 5.17
N ILE A 302 33.21 -7.56 5.31
CA ILE A 302 32.16 -6.55 5.07
C ILE A 302 31.69 -6.64 3.64
N LYS A 303 32.62 -6.69 2.68
CA LYS A 303 32.29 -6.84 1.25
C LYS A 303 31.50 -8.10 0.98
N GLN A 304 31.93 -9.23 1.53
CA GLN A 304 31.21 -10.51 1.39
C GLN A 304 29.80 -10.42 1.98
N SER A 305 29.63 -9.82 3.15
CA SER A 305 28.32 -9.66 3.79
C SER A 305 27.36 -8.78 2.96
N ILE A 306 27.88 -7.86 2.14
CA ILE A 306 27.06 -7.05 1.24
C ILE A 306 26.65 -7.85 -0.01
N VAL A 307 27.60 -8.54 -0.67
CA VAL A 307 27.34 -9.20 -1.96
C VAL A 307 26.83 -10.64 -1.83
N GLN A 308 27.07 -11.27 -0.70
CA GLN A 308 26.62 -12.63 -0.36
C GLN A 308 26.03 -12.66 1.05
N PRO A 309 24.89 -11.96 1.28
CA PRO A 309 24.37 -11.72 2.63
C PRO A 309 24.01 -12.99 3.41
N ASP A 310 23.71 -14.08 2.72
CA ASP A 310 23.38 -15.37 3.35
C ASP A 310 24.61 -16.22 3.66
N ALA A 311 25.83 -15.82 3.27
CA ALA A 311 27.05 -16.61 3.54
C ALA A 311 27.38 -16.67 5.02
N LYS A 312 27.05 -15.60 5.79
CA LYS A 312 27.22 -15.53 7.24
C LYS A 312 26.10 -14.68 7.85
N ILE A 313 25.19 -15.32 8.55
CA ILE A 313 24.02 -14.64 9.15
C ILE A 313 24.40 -14.20 10.57
N ALA A 314 24.10 -12.94 10.92
CA ALA A 314 24.25 -12.44 12.28
C ALA A 314 23.28 -13.16 13.25
N PRO A 315 23.72 -13.45 14.51
CA PRO A 315 22.84 -14.11 15.48
C PRO A 315 21.51 -13.36 15.67
N GLY A 316 20.40 -14.11 15.66
CA GLY A 316 19.04 -13.58 15.81
C GLY A 316 18.38 -13.09 14.51
N PHE A 317 19.07 -13.18 13.37
CA PHE A 317 18.51 -12.83 12.06
C PHE A 317 18.30 -14.07 11.17
N GLN A 318 17.45 -13.92 10.14
CA GLN A 318 17.11 -15.02 9.21
C GLN A 318 17.79 -14.81 7.86
N PRO A 319 18.12 -15.89 7.12
CA PRO A 319 18.60 -15.80 5.75
C PRO A 319 17.48 -15.27 4.82
N GLY A 320 17.88 -14.72 3.66
CA GLY A 320 16.96 -14.29 2.62
C GLY A 320 16.26 -12.95 2.86
N ILE A 321 16.56 -12.22 3.94
CA ILE A 321 15.98 -10.90 4.24
C ILE A 321 16.75 -9.78 3.53
N MET A 322 18.06 -9.83 3.54
CA MET A 322 18.89 -8.84 2.85
C MET A 322 18.90 -9.12 1.34
N PRO A 323 18.64 -8.12 0.47
CA PRO A 323 18.68 -8.30 -0.98
C PRO A 323 20.03 -8.85 -1.46
N LYS A 324 20.00 -9.83 -2.39
CA LYS A 324 21.21 -10.51 -2.91
C LYS A 324 21.79 -9.85 -4.15
N ASN A 325 21.20 -8.76 -4.62
CA ASN A 325 21.52 -8.10 -5.89
C ASN A 325 22.50 -6.94 -5.76
N TYR A 326 23.07 -6.69 -4.58
CA TYR A 326 24.03 -5.58 -4.39
C TYR A 326 25.29 -5.72 -5.26
N GLY A 327 25.73 -6.95 -5.55
CA GLY A 327 26.83 -7.19 -6.47
C GLY A 327 26.59 -6.72 -7.90
N ASP A 328 25.30 -6.70 -8.33
CA ASP A 328 24.90 -6.29 -9.68
C ASP A 328 24.46 -4.81 -9.72
N THR A 329 24.06 -4.24 -8.60
CA THR A 329 23.45 -2.89 -8.52
C THR A 329 24.41 -1.82 -8.02
N LEU A 330 25.48 -2.20 -7.33
CA LEU A 330 26.57 -1.32 -6.93
C LEU A 330 27.74 -1.44 -7.90
N SER A 331 28.27 -0.32 -8.37
CA SER A 331 29.55 -0.32 -9.07
C SER A 331 30.69 -0.72 -8.12
N PRO A 332 31.82 -1.25 -8.64
CA PRO A 332 32.98 -1.58 -7.78
C PRO A 332 33.46 -0.42 -6.90
N LYS A 333 33.42 0.83 -7.42
CA LYS A 333 33.80 2.02 -6.66
C LYS A 333 32.81 2.34 -5.53
N GLU A 334 31.51 2.18 -5.76
CA GLU A 334 30.49 2.38 -4.74
C GLU A 334 30.56 1.31 -3.64
N LEU A 335 30.78 0.06 -4.03
CA LEU A 335 30.95 -1.03 -3.09
C LEU A 335 32.19 -0.83 -2.21
N ASP A 336 33.32 -0.48 -2.81
CA ASP A 336 34.56 -0.22 -2.08
C ASP A 336 34.43 1.02 -1.18
N ALA A 337 33.71 2.08 -1.62
CA ALA A 337 33.41 3.25 -0.79
C ALA A 337 32.51 2.91 0.41
N LEU A 338 31.49 2.08 0.21
CA LEU A 338 30.63 1.58 1.30
C LEU A 338 31.42 0.73 2.29
N VAL A 339 32.22 -0.20 1.82
CA VAL A 339 33.05 -1.06 2.67
C VAL A 339 34.00 -0.20 3.52
N LYS A 340 34.68 0.78 2.92
CA LYS A 340 35.53 1.71 3.64
C LYS A 340 34.76 2.55 4.66
N TYR A 341 33.59 3.06 4.29
CA TYR A 341 32.74 3.84 5.17
C TYR A 341 32.29 3.03 6.37
N LEU A 342 31.76 1.83 6.16
CA LEU A 342 31.29 0.96 7.24
C LEU A 342 32.43 0.58 8.20
N SER A 343 33.63 0.26 7.69
CA SER A 343 34.76 -0.05 8.51
C SER A 343 35.24 1.12 9.37
N GLN A 344 34.93 2.37 9.01
CA GLN A 344 35.33 3.59 9.70
C GLN A 344 34.24 4.18 10.60
N ALA A 345 32.98 3.99 10.25
CA ALA A 345 31.81 4.61 10.89
C ALA A 345 31.21 3.75 12.00
N ALA A 346 31.27 2.41 11.86
CA ALA A 346 30.64 1.52 12.81
C ALA A 346 31.42 1.49 14.15
N GLY A 347 30.70 1.61 15.25
CA GLY A 347 31.26 1.57 16.61
C GLY A 347 31.85 2.90 17.12
N LYS A 348 31.54 4.02 16.40
CA LYS A 348 31.87 5.36 16.87
C LYS A 348 30.82 5.95 17.78
#